data_8a25cd803485492e84f2d6de409fbaad
#
_entry.id   8a25cd803485492e84f2d6de409fbaad
#
_cell.length_a   1.000
_cell.length_b   1.000
_cell.length_c   1.000
_cell.angle_alpha   90.00
_cell.angle_beta   90.00
_cell.angle_gamma   90.00
#
_symmetry.space_group_name_H-M   'P 1'
#
loop_
_entity.id
_entity.type
_entity.pdbx_description
1 polymer ?
#
loop_
_entity_poly.entity_id
_entity_poly.type
_entity_poly.pdbx_seq_one_letter_code
_entity_poly.pdbx_strand_id
1 'polypeptide(L)' 'MFNASENGKRMSVQALHGITLESVLTRLVDYYGWDQLGKRIDINCFISDPSIKSSLKFLRKTPWARTRVEELYLETQFTH' A
#
# COMPACT_ATOMS: atom_id res chain seq x y z
N MET A 1 -3.59 -0.64 -29.48
CA MET A 1 -3.48 -0.58 -29.13
C MET A 1 -3.24 -0.29 -28.39
N PHE A 2 -3.43 -0.32 -27.98
CA PHE A 2 -3.22 -0.38 -27.32
C PHE A 2 -3.22 0.07 -26.42
N ASN A 3 -3.09 0.70 -26.63
CA ASN A 3 -3.55 0.81 -25.41
C ASN A 3 -2.60 0.83 -24.23
N ALA A 4 -1.43 1.29 -24.41
CA ALA A 4 -0.43 1.33 -23.39
C ALA A 4 -0.87 2.16 -22.20
N SER A 5 -1.51 3.25 -22.44
CA SER A 5 -1.93 4.10 -21.34
C SER A 5 -3.00 3.44 -20.50
N GLU A 6 -3.85 2.69 -21.13
CA GLU A 6 -4.81 1.93 -20.39
C GLU A 6 -4.15 0.92 -19.54
N ASN A 7 -3.12 0.34 -20.08
CA ASN A 7 -2.40 -0.68 -19.37
C ASN A 7 -1.82 -0.20 -18.09
N GLY A 8 -1.46 1.06 -18.03
CA GLY A 8 -0.90 1.58 -16.81
C GLY A 8 -1.82 1.38 -15.63
N LYS A 9 -3.08 1.70 -15.80
CA LYS A 9 -4.01 1.53 -14.72
C LYS A 9 -4.32 0.09 -14.44
N ARG A 10 -4.48 -0.68 -15.49
CA ARG A 10 -4.75 -2.08 -15.28
C ARG A 10 -3.60 -2.77 -14.64
N MET A 11 -2.40 -2.33 -14.97
CA MET A 11 -1.23 -2.95 -14.42
C MET A 11 -1.13 -2.79 -12.92
N SER A 12 -1.67 -1.69 -12.38
CA SER A 12 -1.61 -1.54 -10.95
C SER A 12 -2.41 -2.63 -10.24
N VAL A 13 -3.55 -2.99 -10.79
CA VAL A 13 -4.34 -4.07 -10.22
C VAL A 13 -3.64 -5.39 -10.42
N GLN A 14 -3.10 -5.61 -11.61
CA GLN A 14 -2.46 -6.87 -11.90
C GLN A 14 -1.15 -7.04 -11.16
N ALA A 15 -0.45 -5.95 -10.93
CA ALA A 15 0.79 -6.02 -10.19
C ALA A 15 0.57 -6.52 -8.77
N LEU A 16 -0.62 -6.32 -8.25
CA LEU A 16 -0.94 -6.78 -6.90
C LEU A 16 -1.60 -8.14 -6.89
N HIS A 17 -1.83 -8.70 -8.06
CA HIS A 17 -2.45 -10.02 -8.14
C HIS A 17 -1.50 -11.05 -7.53
N GLY A 18 -1.99 -11.82 -6.58
CA GLY A 18 -1.17 -12.82 -5.92
C GLY A 18 -0.34 -12.28 -4.77
N ILE A 19 -0.41 -10.98 -4.53
CA ILE A 19 0.30 -10.38 -3.41
C ILE A 19 -0.72 -9.99 -2.37
N THR A 20 -0.53 -10.45 -1.13
CA THR A 20 -1.50 -10.15 -0.09
C THR A 20 -1.33 -8.73 0.41
N LEU A 21 -2.40 -8.19 0.98
CA LEU A 21 -2.33 -6.87 1.60
C LEU A 21 -1.30 -6.86 2.72
N GLU A 22 -1.17 -7.96 3.44
CA GLU A 22 -0.17 -8.07 4.49
C GLU A 22 1.24 -7.93 3.92
N SER A 23 1.52 -8.56 2.81
CA SER A 23 2.82 -8.45 2.17
C SER A 23 3.11 -7.04 1.71
N VAL A 24 2.10 -6.40 1.12
CA VAL A 24 2.22 -5.02 0.67
C VAL A 24 2.56 -4.12 1.85
N LEU A 25 1.80 -4.24 2.92
CA LEU A 25 2.00 -3.40 4.08
C LEU A 25 3.35 -3.65 4.73
N THR A 26 3.73 -4.91 4.88
CA THR A 26 5.00 -5.27 5.50
C THR A 26 6.16 -4.68 4.73
N ARG A 27 6.11 -4.74 3.41
CA ARG A 27 7.19 -4.18 2.59
C ARG A 27 7.26 -2.67 2.71
N LEU A 28 6.11 -2.02 2.79
CA LEU A 28 6.10 -0.57 2.96
C LEU A 28 6.64 -0.17 4.31
N VAL A 29 6.30 -0.90 5.35
CA VAL A 29 6.81 -0.62 6.69
C VAL A 29 8.32 -0.84 6.74
N ASP A 30 8.79 -1.90 6.12
CA ASP A 30 10.23 -2.16 6.06
C ASP A 30 10.97 -1.06 5.33
N TYR A 31 10.37 -0.53 4.29
CA TYR A 31 11.02 0.47 3.46
C TYR A 31 10.99 1.86 4.09
N TYR A 32 9.82 2.27 4.55
CA TYR A 32 9.65 3.62 5.09
C TYR A 32 9.73 3.72 6.59
N GLY A 33 9.34 2.66 7.30
CA GLY A 33 9.09 2.74 8.72
C GLY A 33 7.72 3.37 8.98
N TRP A 34 7.17 3.09 10.15
CA TRP A 34 5.84 3.60 10.50
C TRP A 34 5.76 5.11 10.45
N ASP A 35 6.81 5.78 10.89
CA ASP A 35 6.83 7.22 10.97
C ASP A 35 6.64 7.86 9.60
N GLN A 36 7.45 7.43 8.63
CA GLN A 36 7.36 7.96 7.29
C GLN A 36 6.09 7.50 6.58
N LEU A 37 5.66 6.31 6.86
CA LEU A 37 4.44 5.79 6.27
C LEU A 37 3.24 6.62 6.73
N GLY A 38 3.19 6.97 8.01
CA GLY A 38 2.13 7.80 8.54
C GLY A 38 2.11 9.19 7.96
N LYS A 39 3.28 9.69 7.55
CA LYS A 39 3.35 11.00 6.92
C LYS A 39 2.82 10.97 5.49
N ARG A 40 2.93 9.84 4.84
CA ARG A 40 2.45 9.70 3.47
C ARG A 40 0.99 9.33 3.41
N ILE A 41 0.53 8.54 4.36
CA ILE A 41 -0.86 8.15 4.46
C ILE A 41 -1.28 8.43 5.88
N ASP A 42 -2.00 9.52 6.05
CA ASP A 42 -2.32 10.06 7.37
C ASP A 42 -3.54 9.33 7.94
N ILE A 43 -3.28 8.13 8.45
CA ILE A 43 -4.32 7.36 9.11
C ILE A 43 -3.81 6.93 10.48
N ASN A 44 -4.73 6.87 11.41
CA ASN A 44 -4.40 6.70 12.81
C ASN A 44 -3.67 5.38 13.10
N CYS A 45 -4.02 4.35 12.36
CA CYS A 45 -3.40 3.05 12.60
C CYS A 45 -1.92 3.02 12.22
N PHE A 46 -1.44 4.01 11.50
CA PHE A 46 -0.02 4.14 11.18
C PHE A 46 0.70 5.08 12.16
N ILE A 47 -0.05 5.86 12.88
CA ILE A 47 0.51 6.94 13.70
C ILE A 47 0.49 6.59 15.18
N SER A 48 -0.62 6.05 15.64
CA SER A 48 -0.82 5.79 17.06
C SER A 48 -0.63 4.31 17.33
N ASP A 49 0.43 3.97 18.03
CA ASP A 49 0.74 2.60 18.42
C ASP A 49 0.62 1.63 17.25
N PRO A 50 1.35 1.87 16.17
CA PRO A 50 1.13 1.13 14.93
C PRO A 50 1.57 -0.34 15.02
N SER A 51 0.82 -1.19 14.33
CA SER A 51 1.19 -2.58 14.17
C SER A 51 0.62 -3.08 12.86
N ILE A 52 1.21 -4.13 12.33
CA ILE A 52 0.71 -4.74 11.10
C ILE A 52 -0.72 -5.23 11.30
N LYS A 53 -0.97 -5.90 12.42
CA LYS A 53 -2.27 -6.50 12.67
C LYS A 53 -3.38 -5.47 12.74
N SER A 54 -3.19 -4.41 13.50
CA SER A 54 -4.23 -3.39 13.63
C SER A 54 -4.42 -2.62 12.33
N SER A 55 -3.34 -2.39 11.62
CA SER A 55 -3.42 -1.70 10.33
C SER A 55 -4.19 -2.54 9.32
N LEU A 56 -3.93 -3.83 9.25
CA LEU A 56 -4.66 -4.68 8.34
C LEU A 56 -6.14 -4.69 8.65
N LYS A 57 -6.48 -4.73 9.94
CA LYS A 57 -7.88 -4.73 10.34
C LYS A 57 -8.58 -3.46 9.85
N PHE A 58 -7.93 -2.32 10.02
CA PHE A 58 -8.47 -1.06 9.56
C PHE A 58 -8.59 -1.01 8.04
N LEU A 59 -7.53 -1.43 7.34
CA LEU A 59 -7.51 -1.34 5.88
C LEU A 59 -8.55 -2.25 5.24
N ARG A 60 -8.83 -3.39 5.85
CA ARG A 60 -9.84 -4.29 5.32
C ARG A 60 -11.25 -3.70 5.38
N LYS A 61 -11.46 -2.78 6.29
CA LYS A 61 -12.75 -2.14 6.47
C LYS A 61 -12.85 -0.79 5.76
N THR A 62 -11.74 -0.27 5.26
CA THR A 62 -11.69 1.09 4.76
C THR A 62 -11.10 1.11 3.36
N PRO A 63 -11.96 0.94 2.35
CA PRO A 63 -11.47 0.81 0.96
C PRO A 63 -10.60 1.96 0.47
N TRP A 64 -10.90 3.19 0.83
CA TRP A 64 -10.08 4.31 0.34
C TRP A 64 -8.67 4.25 0.91
N ALA A 65 -8.54 3.83 2.16
CA ALA A 65 -7.23 3.75 2.78
C ALA A 65 -6.44 2.59 2.17
N ARG A 66 -7.10 1.49 1.92
CA ARG A 66 -6.46 0.36 1.27
C ARG A 66 -5.95 0.75 -0.12
N THR A 67 -6.77 1.48 -0.87
CA THR A 67 -6.36 1.96 -2.18
C THR A 67 -5.12 2.83 -2.09
N ARG A 68 -5.07 3.72 -1.10
CA ARG A 68 -3.91 4.58 -0.92
C ARG A 68 -2.64 3.77 -0.63
N VAL A 69 -2.78 2.75 0.20
CA VAL A 69 -1.65 1.87 0.51
C VAL A 69 -1.17 1.16 -0.75
N GLU A 70 -2.09 0.65 -1.53
CA GLU A 70 -1.73 -0.06 -2.76
C GLU A 70 -1.08 0.87 -3.76
N GLU A 71 -1.59 2.09 -3.88
CA GLU A 71 -1.00 3.08 -4.77
C GLU A 71 0.43 3.42 -4.35
N LEU A 72 0.62 3.62 -3.07
CA LEU A 72 1.95 3.93 -2.57
C LEU A 72 2.91 2.79 -2.84
N TYR A 73 2.45 1.56 -2.66
CA TYR A 73 3.27 0.39 -2.93
C TYR A 73 3.75 0.38 -4.38
N LEU A 74 2.83 0.68 -5.30
CA LEU A 74 3.17 0.68 -6.72
C LEU A 74 4.06 1.84 -7.12
N GLU A 75 3.92 2.96 -6.41
CA GLU A 75 4.75 4.13 -6.68
C GLU A 75 6.14 3.99 -6.09
N THR A 76 6.28 3.18 -5.06
CA THR A 76 7.55 3.05 -4.38
C THR A 76 8.51 2.22 -5.21
N GLN A 77 9.69 2.75 -5.45
CA GLN A 77 10.70 2.01 -6.18
C GLN A 77 11.60 1.33 -5.18
N PHE A 78 11.26 0.09 -4.87
CA PHE A 78 12.05 -0.66 -3.93
C PHE A 78 13.41 -0.98 -4.54
N THR A 79 14.44 -0.66 -3.81
CA THR A 79 15.80 -0.90 -4.27
C THR A 79 16.22 -2.32 -3.89
N HIS A 80 16.87 -2.98 -4.78
CA HIS A 80 17.28 -4.37 -4.53
C HIS A 80 18.76 -4.51 -4.37
#